data_810c57d7df4ade6b345944a6db73013a
#
_entry.id   810c57d7df4ade6b345944a6db73013a
#
_cell.length_a   1.000
_cell.length_b   1.000
_cell.length_c   1.000
_cell.angle_alpha   90.00
_cell.angle_beta   90.00
_cell.angle_gamma   90.00
#
_symmetry.space_group_name_H-M   'P 1'
#
loop_
_entity.id
_entity.type
_entity.pdbx_description
1 polymer ?
#
loop_
_entity_poly.entity_id
_entity_poly.type
_entity_poly.pdbx_seq_one_letter_code
_entity_poly.pdbx_strand_id
1 'polypeptide(L)'
;MMLDSLPDGDFLKPWESNVVEEYFSQQVKKNYSDRHVIYGRCAHLTESRPVFIEQGRGLCMSRRICQRGCPLGGYFNANSTLIPWALKTGNLTLKPNSVVHSVLYDETEQKAMGVRV
;
A
#
# COMPACT_ATOMS: atom_id res chain seq x y z
N MET A 1 21.16 -10.02 -12.89
CA MET A 1 20.82 -11.21 -12.05
C MET A 1 19.66 -10.82 -11.17
N MET A 2 18.61 -11.58 -11.10
CA MET A 2 17.46 -11.25 -10.21
C MET A 2 17.74 -11.74 -8.79
N LEU A 3 17.26 -11.01 -7.80
CA LEU A 3 17.20 -11.50 -6.43
C LEU A 3 16.27 -12.71 -6.34
N ASP A 4 16.48 -13.55 -5.33
CA ASP A 4 15.59 -14.69 -5.10
C ASP A 4 14.17 -14.16 -4.80
N SER A 5 13.14 -14.87 -5.27
CA SER A 5 11.74 -14.50 -5.06
C SER A 5 11.13 -15.28 -3.89
N LEU A 6 10.21 -14.64 -3.18
CA LEU A 6 9.30 -15.35 -2.29
C LEU A 6 8.27 -16.13 -3.13
N PRO A 7 7.67 -17.19 -2.55
CA PRO A 7 6.55 -17.89 -3.19
C PRO A 7 5.48 -16.89 -3.64
N ASP A 8 4.98 -17.11 -4.87
CA ASP A 8 4.14 -16.15 -5.56
C ASP A 8 2.72 -16.05 -5.02
N GLY A 9 2.21 -14.81 -5.05
CA GLY A 9 0.81 -14.46 -5.07
C GLY A 9 0.54 -13.58 -6.29
N ASP A 10 -0.65 -13.00 -6.40
CA ASP A 10 -0.99 -12.04 -7.46
C ASP A 10 -0.36 -10.67 -7.19
N PHE A 11 0.95 -10.58 -7.39
CA PHE A 11 1.72 -9.35 -7.21
C PHE A 11 2.13 -8.74 -8.55
N LEU A 12 2.30 -7.42 -8.54
CA LEU A 12 2.95 -6.71 -9.65
C LEU A 12 4.44 -7.10 -9.70
N LYS A 13 5.04 -6.99 -10.89
CA LYS A 13 6.47 -7.23 -11.05
C LYS A 13 7.30 -6.35 -10.12
N PRO A 14 8.32 -6.89 -9.47
CA PRO A 14 9.24 -6.08 -8.67
C PRO A 14 10.04 -5.12 -9.55
N TRP A 15 10.64 -4.11 -8.95
CA TRP A 15 11.68 -3.31 -9.59
C TRP A 15 12.90 -4.17 -9.92
N GLU A 16 13.64 -3.78 -10.94
CA GLU A 16 14.96 -4.37 -11.18
C GLU A 16 15.92 -4.01 -10.04
N SER A 17 16.80 -4.95 -9.69
CA SER A 17 17.84 -4.73 -8.69
C SER A 17 18.81 -3.67 -9.18
N ASN A 18 19.25 -2.83 -8.27
CA ASN A 18 20.41 -1.98 -8.54
C ASN A 18 21.74 -2.74 -8.28
N VAL A 19 22.83 -2.19 -8.77
CA VAL A 19 24.16 -2.81 -8.69
C VAL A 19 24.57 -3.15 -7.26
N VAL A 20 24.19 -2.31 -6.28
CA VAL A 20 24.52 -2.53 -4.86
C VAL A 20 23.74 -3.71 -4.29
N GLU A 21 22.45 -3.81 -4.62
CA GLU A 21 21.58 -4.93 -4.21
C GLU A 21 22.07 -6.25 -4.81
N GLU A 22 22.45 -6.25 -6.08
CA GLU A 22 23.01 -7.41 -6.74
C GLU A 22 24.34 -7.86 -6.11
N TYR A 23 25.24 -6.91 -5.88
CA TYR A 23 26.52 -7.20 -5.22
C TYR A 23 26.30 -7.77 -3.81
N PHE A 24 25.42 -7.14 -3.02
CA PHE A 24 25.09 -7.61 -1.68
C PHE A 24 24.50 -9.03 -1.72
N SER A 25 23.57 -9.31 -2.63
CA SER A 25 23.01 -10.64 -2.81
C SER A 25 24.08 -11.69 -3.14
N GLN A 26 25.02 -11.36 -4.02
CA GLN A 26 26.13 -12.24 -4.36
C GLN A 26 27.02 -12.53 -3.15
N GLN A 27 27.33 -11.51 -2.33
CA GLN A 27 28.13 -11.70 -1.12
C GLN A 27 27.40 -12.55 -0.08
N VAL A 28 26.09 -12.36 0.09
CA VAL A 28 25.29 -13.20 0.98
C VAL A 28 25.31 -14.66 0.52
N LYS A 29 25.04 -14.94 -0.75
CA LYS A 29 25.08 -16.30 -1.31
C LYS A 29 26.45 -16.95 -1.20
N LYS A 30 27.54 -16.18 -1.30
CA LYS A 30 28.91 -16.69 -1.16
C LYS A 30 29.24 -17.10 0.27
N ASN A 31 28.75 -16.36 1.24
CA ASN A 31 29.14 -16.53 2.65
C ASN A 31 28.13 -17.35 3.47
N TYR A 32 26.90 -17.50 3.00
CA TYR A 32 25.81 -18.17 3.72
C TYR A 32 25.00 -19.04 2.76
N SER A 33 25.00 -20.34 2.99
CA SER A 33 24.31 -21.32 2.14
C SER A 33 22.79 -21.35 2.34
N ASP A 34 22.31 -20.86 3.49
CA ASP A 34 20.94 -20.92 3.96
C ASP A 34 20.22 -19.56 3.97
N ARG A 35 20.88 -18.53 3.42
CA ARG A 35 20.32 -17.16 3.41
C ARG A 35 20.14 -16.64 2.00
N HIS A 36 19.05 -15.89 1.83
CA HIS A 36 18.66 -15.30 0.56
C HIS A 36 18.38 -13.82 0.71
N VAL A 37 18.75 -13.04 -0.30
CA VAL A 37 18.33 -11.64 -0.40
C VAL A 37 17.14 -11.58 -1.33
N ILE A 38 16.02 -11.12 -0.80
CA ILE A 38 14.74 -11.05 -1.50
C ILE A 38 14.20 -9.62 -1.47
N TYR A 39 13.31 -9.30 -2.40
CA TYR A 39 12.58 -8.03 -2.35
C TYR A 39 11.57 -8.03 -1.20
N GLY A 40 11.57 -6.95 -0.42
CA GLY A 40 10.48 -6.67 0.50
C GLY A 40 9.19 -6.35 -0.26
N ARG A 41 8.07 -6.90 0.18
CA ARG A 41 6.76 -6.59 -0.40
C ARG A 41 6.32 -5.20 0.04
N CYS A 42 5.97 -4.36 -0.94
CA CYS A 42 5.50 -3.01 -0.71
C CYS A 42 4.38 -2.67 -1.69
N ALA A 43 3.41 -1.88 -1.22
CA ALA A 43 2.22 -1.56 -2.00
C ALA A 43 2.47 -0.45 -3.04
N HIS A 44 3.44 -0.67 -3.93
CA HIS A 44 3.80 0.25 -5.00
C HIS A 44 3.23 -0.22 -6.34
N LEU A 45 2.76 0.71 -7.16
CA LEU A 45 2.43 0.45 -8.56
C LEU A 45 3.71 0.48 -9.41
N THR A 46 4.24 -0.68 -9.72
CA THR A 46 5.40 -0.87 -10.58
C THR A 46 5.02 -1.00 -12.05
N GLU A 47 3.77 -1.33 -12.34
CA GLU A 47 3.18 -1.37 -13.67
C GLU A 47 1.77 -0.77 -13.67
N SER A 48 1.33 -0.30 -14.84
CA SER A 48 -0.02 0.23 -15.02
C SER A 48 -0.97 -0.89 -15.46
N ARG A 49 -2.18 -0.89 -14.89
CA ARG A 49 -3.31 -1.74 -15.31
C ARG A 49 -4.56 -0.89 -15.46
N PRO A 50 -5.52 -1.27 -16.31
CA PRO A 50 -6.74 -0.47 -16.55
C PRO A 50 -7.45 -0.06 -15.26
N VAL A 51 -7.58 -0.95 -14.28
CA VAL A 51 -8.19 -0.65 -12.98
C VAL A 51 -7.48 0.46 -12.20
N PHE A 52 -6.16 0.54 -12.28
CA PHE A 52 -5.40 1.59 -11.59
C PHE A 52 -5.54 2.95 -12.27
N ILE A 53 -5.61 2.94 -13.62
CA ILE A 53 -5.88 4.16 -14.42
C ILE A 53 -7.28 4.70 -14.09
N GLU A 54 -8.27 3.84 -14.06
CA GLU A 54 -9.65 4.20 -13.67
C GLU A 54 -9.71 4.77 -12.25
N GLN A 55 -8.86 4.29 -11.34
CA GLN A 55 -8.68 4.84 -10.00
C GLN A 55 -7.97 6.20 -9.98
N GLY A 56 -7.47 6.68 -11.11
CA GLY A 56 -6.68 7.90 -11.19
C GLY A 56 -5.29 7.75 -10.55
N ARG A 57 -4.77 6.52 -10.44
CA ARG A 57 -3.47 6.22 -9.84
C ARG A 57 -2.39 6.18 -10.90
N GLY A 58 -1.28 6.86 -10.62
CA GLY A 58 -0.09 6.83 -11.45
C GLY A 58 0.96 5.84 -10.94
N LEU A 59 1.94 5.55 -11.79
CA LEU A 59 3.08 4.70 -11.44
C LEU A 59 3.93 5.28 -10.32
N CYS A 60 4.55 4.43 -9.55
CA CYS A 60 5.56 4.81 -8.59
C CYS A 60 6.80 5.34 -9.31
N MET A 61 7.21 6.55 -8.99
CA MET A 61 8.41 7.21 -9.53
C MET A 61 9.58 7.24 -8.52
N SER A 62 9.60 6.34 -7.55
CA SER A 62 10.68 6.17 -6.56
C SER A 62 11.10 7.45 -5.81
N ARG A 63 10.15 8.34 -5.53
CA ARG A 63 10.42 9.66 -4.92
C ARG A 63 10.63 9.67 -3.41
N ARG A 64 10.61 8.53 -2.74
CA ARG A 64 10.81 8.35 -1.28
C ARG A 64 9.87 9.14 -0.37
N ILE A 65 8.68 9.53 -0.86
CA ILE A 65 7.68 10.29 -0.10
C ILE A 65 6.42 9.48 0.23
N CYS A 66 6.52 8.15 0.18
CA CYS A 66 5.39 7.24 0.33
C CYS A 66 4.58 7.50 1.61
N GLN A 67 5.26 7.62 2.76
CA GLN A 67 4.62 7.84 4.06
C GLN A 67 4.13 9.27 4.30
N ARG A 68 4.55 10.22 3.48
CA ARG A 68 4.13 11.63 3.57
C ARG A 68 2.98 11.97 2.62
N GLY A 69 2.41 10.97 1.97
CA GLY A 69 1.41 11.11 0.94
C GLY A 69 2.02 11.09 -0.46
N CYS A 70 1.71 10.05 -1.22
CA CYS A 70 2.15 9.93 -2.60
C CYS A 70 1.24 10.75 -3.52
N PRO A 71 1.70 11.84 -4.14
CA PRO A 71 0.86 12.69 -4.98
C PRO A 71 0.41 11.99 -6.27
N LEU A 72 1.08 10.89 -6.65
CA LEU A 72 0.77 10.11 -7.85
C LEU A 72 -0.19 8.94 -7.57
N GLY A 73 -0.52 8.66 -6.30
CA GLY A 73 -1.28 7.45 -5.96
C GLY A 73 -0.54 6.14 -6.25
N GLY A 74 0.75 6.20 -6.58
CA GLY A 74 1.58 5.02 -6.87
C GLY A 74 1.86 4.15 -5.65
N TYR A 75 1.82 4.74 -4.44
CA TYR A 75 1.83 4.02 -3.19
C TYR A 75 0.41 3.90 -2.66
N PHE A 76 0.00 2.68 -2.25
CA PHE A 76 -1.35 2.44 -1.76
C PHE A 76 -1.57 3.14 -0.41
N ASN A 77 -2.61 3.95 -0.35
CA ASN A 77 -3.12 4.54 0.88
C ASN A 77 -4.61 4.84 0.73
N ALA A 78 -5.33 4.98 1.84
CA ALA A 78 -6.78 5.18 1.81
C ALA A 78 -7.20 6.45 1.04
N ASN A 79 -6.43 7.53 1.16
CA ASN A 79 -6.77 8.82 0.54
C ASN A 79 -6.70 8.79 -0.99
N SER A 80 -5.76 8.04 -1.55
CA SER A 80 -5.58 7.96 -3.01
C SER A 80 -6.28 6.74 -3.65
N THR A 81 -6.82 5.84 -2.85
CA THR A 81 -7.42 4.58 -3.34
C THR A 81 -8.83 4.37 -2.84
N LEU A 82 -8.99 3.93 -1.60
CA LEU A 82 -10.27 3.45 -1.07
C LEU A 82 -11.33 4.55 -0.97
N ILE A 83 -10.97 5.72 -0.45
CA ILE A 83 -11.92 6.82 -0.25
C ILE A 83 -12.47 7.34 -1.58
N PRO A 84 -11.65 7.67 -2.59
CA PRO A 84 -12.16 8.10 -3.89
C PRO A 84 -13.08 7.07 -4.55
N TRP A 85 -12.78 5.80 -4.42
CA TRP A 85 -13.63 4.74 -4.98
C TRP A 85 -14.94 4.59 -4.22
N ALA A 86 -14.88 4.59 -2.90
CA ALA A 86 -16.08 4.52 -2.08
C ALA A 86 -17.01 5.72 -2.32
N LEU A 87 -16.45 6.92 -2.52
CA LEU A 87 -17.23 8.11 -2.89
C LEU A 87 -17.93 7.95 -4.25
N LYS A 88 -17.28 7.32 -5.24
CA LYS A 88 -17.89 7.04 -6.56
C LYS A 88 -19.11 6.12 -6.49
N THR A 89 -19.23 5.27 -5.47
CA THR A 89 -20.40 4.40 -5.29
C THR A 89 -21.65 5.16 -4.83
N GLY A 90 -21.50 6.38 -4.33
CA GLY A 90 -22.59 7.14 -3.71
C GLY A 90 -23.00 6.64 -2.32
N ASN A 91 -22.36 5.56 -1.82
CA ASN A 91 -22.71 4.94 -0.53
C ASN A 91 -21.81 5.40 0.63
N LEU A 92 -20.85 6.29 0.38
CA LEU A 92 -19.98 6.84 1.40
C LEU A 92 -20.31 8.31 1.66
N THR A 93 -20.57 8.65 2.92
CA THR A 93 -20.57 10.03 3.43
C THR A 93 -19.29 10.26 4.22
N LEU A 94 -18.38 11.07 3.70
CA LEU A 94 -17.14 11.45 4.39
C LEU A 94 -17.36 12.77 5.14
N LYS A 95 -17.15 12.76 6.46
CA LYS A 95 -17.19 13.97 7.31
C LYS A 95 -15.78 14.29 7.83
N PRO A 96 -14.99 15.08 7.10
CA PRO A 96 -13.68 15.51 7.57
C PRO A 96 -13.79 16.47 8.75
N ASN A 97 -12.69 16.73 9.44
CA ASN A 97 -12.61 17.64 10.58
C ASN A 97 -13.54 17.25 11.75
N SER A 98 -13.88 15.98 11.86
CA SER A 98 -14.76 15.44 12.89
C SER A 98 -13.95 14.53 13.82
N VAL A 99 -13.53 15.07 14.96
CA VAL A 99 -12.77 14.32 15.96
C VAL A 99 -13.76 13.58 16.86
N VAL A 100 -13.77 12.26 16.78
CA VAL A 100 -14.64 11.42 17.60
C VAL A 100 -14.16 11.45 19.05
N HIS A 101 -15.01 11.95 19.95
CA HIS A 101 -14.75 12.02 21.38
C HIS A 101 -15.14 10.72 22.10
N SER A 102 -16.31 10.16 21.79
CA SER A 102 -16.81 8.95 22.45
C SER A 102 -17.82 8.21 21.56
N VAL A 103 -18.02 6.93 21.86
CA VAL A 103 -19.08 6.11 21.28
C VAL A 103 -20.33 6.27 22.16
N LEU A 104 -21.46 6.51 21.52
CA LEU A 104 -22.78 6.46 22.18
C LEU A 104 -23.24 5.01 22.19
N TYR A 105 -23.33 4.44 23.39
CA TYR A 105 -23.72 3.05 23.57
C TYR A 105 -25.04 2.96 24.33
N ASP A 106 -25.95 2.12 23.82
CA ASP A 106 -27.20 1.78 24.49
C ASP A 106 -27.01 0.48 25.27
N GLU A 107 -27.05 0.57 26.58
CA GLU A 107 -26.85 -0.57 27.47
C GLU A 107 -28.06 -1.54 27.47
N THR A 108 -29.25 -1.05 27.18
CA THR A 108 -30.47 -1.88 27.12
C THR A 108 -30.47 -2.74 25.85
N GLU A 109 -30.17 -2.13 24.71
CA GLU A 109 -30.08 -2.81 23.41
C GLU A 109 -28.72 -3.44 23.16
N GLN A 110 -27.75 -3.20 24.03
CA GLN A 110 -26.35 -3.68 23.94
C GLN A 110 -25.69 -3.40 22.57
N LYS A 111 -25.89 -2.19 22.05
CA LYS A 111 -25.32 -1.79 20.74
C LYS A 111 -24.84 -0.35 20.72
N ALA A 112 -23.90 -0.09 19.80
CA ALA A 112 -23.46 1.26 19.50
C ALA A 112 -24.53 2.00 18.67
N MET A 113 -24.95 3.17 19.13
CA MET A 113 -25.97 4.01 18.49
C MET A 113 -25.36 5.11 17.61
N GLY A 114 -24.10 5.41 17.82
CA GLY A 114 -23.40 6.45 17.09
C GLY A 114 -22.14 6.92 17.79
N VAL A 115 -21.65 8.08 17.39
CA VAL A 115 -20.48 8.71 17.99
C VAL A 115 -20.75 10.18 18.29
N ARG A 116 -20.09 10.68 19.32
CA ARG A 116 -20.08 12.11 19.64
C ARG A 116 -18.82 12.73 19.02
N VAL A 117 -18.98 13.79 18.24
CA VAL A 117 -17.91 14.60 17.62
C VAL A 117 -17.91 16.00 18.22
#